data_1920339d8bd6d9492b9a014a90ee6d4b
#
_entry.id   1920339d8bd6d9492b9a014a90ee6d4b
#
_cell.length_a   1.000
_cell.length_b   1.000
_cell.length_c   1.000
_cell.angle_alpha   90.00
_cell.angle_beta   90.00
_cell.angle_gamma   90.00
#
_symmetry.space_group_name_H-M   'P 1'
#
loop_
_entity.id
_entity.type
_entity.pdbx_description
1 polymer ?
#
loop_
_entity_poly.entity_id
_entity_poly.type
_entity_poly.pdbx_seq_one_letter_code
_entity_poly.pdbx_strand_id
1 'polypeptide(L)'
;MRIDNLPRKAFLLCWLFTAVTTGTNAQPAVNDNNTPLHLMKPAYRVGYGVPTEAEVKQVMDRVLRYVDGETPVALVDQRTGRDVALKDADEYTQLKQGGFRLTSYEWGVTYSAMLAAYAATGDEAYRDYVSRRHQLLADIAPVFRQLYRQGKEVDVNIRRVIDPHALDDAGAVCCSMVKATLMGLSSNLKPLIDNYADYILHKEYRLSDGTFARLRPQKNTVWLDDMFMGVPTVAYMGKLTGEAKYYDEAARQVLQFARRMWVPEKKLFRHGWVEAPEGNEAFHPTFHWGRANGWAILTLCEVLDVLPADHPQRPQILALLRQHAEGLAALQHHDGFWHQLLDRPDTYLETSATAIYAYCLAHAVNQGWIDAKAFGPVALLAWHAVAGSVNDRGQVENVCVGTGMGFDAAFYAYRPVHAMAAHGYGPAIWAGAEVIRLLQKQHPKLNDSAVQFYDEEVPTNQPIFNYDGQIRY
;
A
#
# COMPACT_ATOMS: atom_id res chain seq x y z
N MET A 1 -19.34 46.60 -76.70
CA MET A 1 -20.46 47.40 -77.14
C MET A 1 -21.42 47.53 -75.96
N ARG A 2 -21.54 48.76 -75.43
CA ARG A 2 -22.63 49.39 -74.66
C ARG A 2 -23.37 48.52 -73.63
N ILE A 3 -23.23 48.80 -72.29
CA ILE A 3 -23.82 49.87 -71.45
C ILE A 3 -25.35 49.85 -71.51
N ASP A 4 -25.97 49.65 -70.30
CA ASP A 4 -26.88 50.51 -69.64
C ASP A 4 -27.46 49.84 -68.39
N ASN A 5 -27.12 50.32 -67.24
CA ASN A 5 -27.68 51.25 -66.28
C ASN A 5 -29.11 50.95 -65.74
N LEU A 6 -29.14 50.93 -64.40
CA LEU A 6 -30.12 51.44 -63.40
C LEU A 6 -30.90 50.45 -62.57
N PRO A 7 -31.40 50.88 -61.36
CA PRO A 7 -30.80 51.73 -60.33
C PRO A 7 -30.81 51.10 -58.92
N ARG A 8 -29.99 51.65 -58.05
CA ARG A 8 -29.96 51.40 -56.62
C ARG A 8 -31.21 51.83 -55.90
N LYS A 9 -31.91 50.93 -55.18
CA LYS A 9 -32.72 51.29 -54.05
C LYS A 9 -32.05 50.94 -52.79
N ALA A 10 -31.62 51.93 -52.02
CA ALA A 10 -31.08 51.81 -50.69
C ALA A 10 -32.22 51.44 -49.73
N PHE A 11 -32.08 50.26 -49.11
CA PHE A 11 -32.84 49.92 -47.91
C PHE A 11 -31.95 50.18 -46.71
N LEU A 12 -32.28 51.22 -45.95
CA LEU A 12 -31.65 51.51 -44.65
C LEU A 12 -32.29 50.54 -43.64
N LEU A 13 -31.50 49.49 -43.26
CA LEU A 13 -31.87 48.63 -42.12
C LEU A 13 -31.20 49.21 -40.90
N CYS A 14 -31.96 49.90 -40.03
CA CYS A 14 -31.49 50.27 -38.70
C CYS A 14 -31.36 49.00 -37.86
N TRP A 15 -30.12 48.59 -37.60
CA TRP A 15 -29.81 47.63 -36.56
C TRP A 15 -29.77 48.36 -35.22
N LEU A 16 -30.81 48.17 -34.39
CA LEU A 16 -30.74 48.48 -32.97
C LEU A 16 -29.80 47.44 -32.32
N PHE A 17 -28.57 47.82 -32.07
CA PHE A 17 -27.72 47.10 -31.15
C PHE A 17 -28.20 47.36 -29.73
N THR A 18 -29.02 46.45 -29.18
CA THR A 18 -29.18 46.35 -27.73
C THR A 18 -27.87 45.77 -27.18
N ALA A 19 -27.03 46.64 -26.64
CA ALA A 19 -25.89 46.23 -25.83
C ALA A 19 -26.44 45.56 -24.58
N VAL A 20 -26.52 44.23 -24.59
CA VAL A 20 -26.61 43.42 -23.35
C VAL A 20 -25.28 43.54 -22.69
N THR A 21 -25.14 44.47 -21.75
CA THR A 21 -24.05 44.46 -20.79
C THR A 21 -24.27 43.25 -19.88
N THR A 22 -23.71 42.10 -20.28
CA THR A 22 -23.47 41.03 -19.34
C THR A 22 -22.44 41.57 -18.37
N GLY A 23 -22.89 42.08 -17.23
CA GLY A 23 -22.04 42.34 -16.10
C GLY A 23 -21.42 41.01 -15.72
N THR A 24 -20.22 40.74 -16.18
CA THR A 24 -19.36 39.74 -15.56
C THR A 24 -19.09 40.25 -14.15
N ASN A 25 -19.82 39.70 -13.18
CA ASN A 25 -19.38 39.79 -11.80
C ASN A 25 -18.02 39.10 -11.74
N ALA A 26 -16.96 39.87 -12.02
CA ALA A 26 -15.62 39.43 -11.75
C ALA A 26 -15.59 39.10 -10.25
N GLN A 27 -15.37 37.84 -9.92
CA GLN A 27 -15.11 37.48 -8.53
C GLN A 27 -13.97 38.38 -8.03
N PRO A 28 -14.10 38.98 -6.85
CA PRO A 28 -13.04 39.81 -6.31
C PRO A 28 -11.74 39.01 -6.32
N ALA A 29 -10.66 39.63 -6.77
CA ALA A 29 -9.34 38.99 -6.82
C ALA A 29 -9.00 38.51 -5.41
N VAL A 30 -8.67 37.22 -5.30
CA VAL A 30 -8.23 36.63 -4.03
C VAL A 30 -6.87 37.20 -3.67
N ASN A 31 -6.72 37.71 -2.46
CA ASN A 31 -5.47 38.25 -1.92
C ASN A 31 -5.46 38.11 -0.39
N ASP A 32 -4.34 38.41 0.21
CA ASP A 32 -4.12 38.32 1.66
C ASP A 32 -4.96 39.26 2.53
N ASN A 33 -5.62 40.26 1.91
CA ASN A 33 -6.53 41.16 2.62
C ASN A 33 -7.98 40.66 2.67
N ASN A 34 -8.40 39.82 1.75
CA ASN A 34 -9.78 39.38 1.63
C ASN A 34 -9.99 37.88 1.78
N THR A 35 -8.92 37.10 1.82
CA THR A 35 -8.99 35.64 1.93
C THR A 35 -7.92 35.16 2.92
N PRO A 36 -8.32 34.42 3.99
CA PRO A 36 -7.37 33.80 4.89
C PRO A 36 -6.36 32.94 4.11
N LEU A 37 -5.09 33.05 4.46
CA LEU A 37 -3.98 32.44 3.70
C LEU A 37 -4.14 30.92 3.53
N HIS A 38 -4.63 30.22 4.56
CA HIS A 38 -4.87 28.77 4.51
C HIS A 38 -6.01 28.35 3.57
N LEU A 39 -6.86 29.28 3.12
CA LEU A 39 -7.90 29.05 2.13
C LEU A 39 -7.45 29.37 0.69
N MET A 40 -6.30 30.00 0.55
CA MET A 40 -5.71 30.25 -0.77
C MET A 40 -5.15 28.93 -1.32
N LYS A 41 -5.52 28.59 -2.56
CA LYS A 41 -5.02 27.39 -3.19
C LYS A 41 -3.55 27.57 -3.60
N PRO A 42 -2.61 26.79 -3.06
CA PRO A 42 -1.23 26.83 -3.53
C PRO A 42 -1.14 26.29 -4.95
N ALA A 43 -0.16 26.76 -5.71
CA ALA A 43 0.13 26.27 -7.06
C ALA A 43 0.89 24.92 -7.06
N TYR A 44 0.67 24.08 -6.06
CA TYR A 44 1.29 22.76 -5.95
C TYR A 44 0.44 21.68 -6.61
N ARG A 45 1.14 20.68 -7.17
CA ARG A 45 0.50 19.53 -7.83
C ARG A 45 -0.31 18.67 -6.84
N VAL A 46 0.18 18.53 -5.62
CA VAL A 46 -0.45 17.73 -4.56
C VAL A 46 -1.25 18.65 -3.65
N GLY A 47 -2.46 18.22 -3.28
CA GLY A 47 -3.31 18.94 -2.35
C GLY A 47 -2.68 19.01 -0.95
N TYR A 48 -3.00 20.07 -0.21
CA TYR A 48 -2.66 20.23 1.20
C TYR A 48 -3.92 20.48 2.01
N GLY A 49 -4.08 19.78 3.11
CA GLY A 49 -5.22 19.92 4.01
C GLY A 49 -5.79 18.60 4.49
N VAL A 50 -7.02 18.65 4.95
CA VAL A 50 -7.74 17.49 5.49
C VAL A 50 -8.75 17.01 4.45
N PRO A 51 -8.61 15.79 3.91
CA PRO A 51 -9.60 15.22 3.03
C PRO A 51 -10.85 14.80 3.81
N THR A 52 -11.98 14.68 3.14
CA THR A 52 -13.18 14.04 3.70
C THR A 52 -13.10 12.52 3.56
N GLU A 53 -13.78 11.79 4.43
CA GLU A 53 -13.90 10.32 4.31
C GLU A 53 -14.47 9.90 2.95
N ALA A 54 -15.41 10.67 2.42
CA ALA A 54 -16.02 10.40 1.11
C ALA A 54 -15.01 10.55 -0.04
N GLU A 55 -14.16 11.57 -0.01
CA GLU A 55 -13.09 11.75 -1.01
C GLU A 55 -12.07 10.60 -0.94
N VAL A 56 -11.67 10.20 0.27
CA VAL A 56 -10.78 9.05 0.47
C VAL A 56 -11.40 7.78 -0.08
N LYS A 57 -12.66 7.49 0.29
CA LYS A 57 -13.39 6.31 -0.17
C LYS A 57 -13.54 6.31 -1.70
N GLN A 58 -13.81 7.44 -2.32
CA GLN A 58 -13.94 7.54 -3.78
C GLN A 58 -12.67 7.11 -4.51
N VAL A 59 -11.50 7.45 -3.98
CA VAL A 59 -10.20 6.98 -4.53
C VAL A 59 -10.08 5.46 -4.40
N MET A 60 -10.36 4.93 -3.21
CA MET A 60 -10.31 3.49 -2.93
C MET A 60 -11.28 2.71 -3.82
N ASP A 61 -12.49 3.20 -4.01
CA ASP A 61 -13.52 2.57 -4.86
C ASP A 61 -13.10 2.53 -6.34
N ARG A 62 -12.39 3.55 -6.83
CA ARG A 62 -11.82 3.52 -8.19
C ARG A 62 -10.79 2.41 -8.33
N VAL A 63 -9.89 2.28 -7.34
CA VAL A 63 -8.88 1.21 -7.31
C VAL A 63 -9.55 -0.15 -7.25
N LEU A 64 -10.54 -0.36 -6.35
CA LEU A 64 -11.26 -1.62 -6.23
C LEU A 64 -11.90 -2.03 -7.58
N ARG A 65 -12.64 -1.12 -8.23
CA ARG A 65 -13.27 -1.42 -9.54
C ARG A 65 -12.25 -1.83 -10.60
N TYR A 66 -11.11 -1.16 -10.65
CA TYR A 66 -10.05 -1.49 -11.59
C TYR A 66 -9.48 -2.89 -11.32
N VAL A 67 -9.04 -3.17 -10.10
CA VAL A 67 -8.44 -4.47 -9.78
C VAL A 67 -9.43 -5.63 -9.85
N ASP A 68 -10.72 -5.38 -9.60
CA ASP A 68 -11.76 -6.42 -9.75
C ASP A 68 -11.90 -6.85 -11.22
N GLY A 69 -11.84 -5.91 -12.15
CA GLY A 69 -11.84 -6.19 -13.59
C GLY A 69 -10.55 -6.89 -14.08
N GLU A 70 -9.42 -6.57 -13.46
CA GLU A 70 -8.10 -7.08 -13.86
C GLU A 70 -7.70 -8.41 -13.19
N THR A 71 -8.55 -8.98 -12.34
CA THR A 71 -8.27 -10.22 -11.62
C THR A 71 -9.46 -11.18 -11.66
N PRO A 72 -9.72 -11.82 -12.81
CA PRO A 72 -10.86 -12.70 -13.00
C PRO A 72 -10.81 -13.93 -12.07
N VAL A 73 -11.98 -14.30 -11.53
CA VAL A 73 -12.17 -15.46 -10.64
C VAL A 73 -12.68 -16.63 -11.48
N ALA A 74 -11.80 -17.23 -12.30
CA ALA A 74 -12.17 -18.28 -13.23
C ALA A 74 -10.97 -19.19 -13.58
N LEU A 75 -11.29 -20.38 -14.09
CA LEU A 75 -10.34 -21.30 -14.69
C LEU A 75 -10.54 -21.33 -16.20
N VAL A 76 -9.45 -21.55 -16.95
CA VAL A 76 -9.48 -21.70 -18.42
C VAL A 76 -8.65 -22.90 -18.85
N ASP A 77 -9.03 -23.52 -19.94
CA ASP A 77 -8.21 -24.50 -20.65
C ASP A 77 -7.16 -23.74 -21.48
N GLN A 78 -5.87 -23.97 -21.22
CA GLN A 78 -4.76 -23.28 -21.88
C GLN A 78 -4.68 -23.53 -23.41
N ARG A 79 -5.27 -24.63 -23.91
CA ARG A 79 -5.26 -25.01 -25.34
C ARG A 79 -6.31 -24.24 -26.12
N THR A 80 -7.46 -23.97 -25.50
CA THR A 80 -8.64 -23.42 -26.19
C THR A 80 -8.99 -22.00 -25.75
N GLY A 81 -8.48 -21.53 -24.58
CA GLY A 81 -8.83 -20.27 -23.95
C GLY A 81 -10.26 -20.20 -23.40
N ARG A 82 -10.99 -21.34 -23.38
CA ARG A 82 -12.38 -21.40 -22.90
C ARG A 82 -12.41 -21.59 -21.40
N ASP A 83 -13.41 -20.99 -20.76
CA ASP A 83 -13.65 -21.18 -19.33
C ASP A 83 -13.96 -22.66 -19.03
N VAL A 84 -13.41 -23.15 -17.92
CA VAL A 84 -13.53 -24.55 -17.46
C VAL A 84 -14.17 -24.56 -16.07
N ALA A 85 -15.17 -25.41 -15.88
CA ALA A 85 -15.69 -25.67 -14.55
C ALA A 85 -14.71 -26.54 -13.76
N LEU A 86 -14.59 -26.31 -12.45
CA LEU A 86 -13.62 -27.03 -11.61
C LEU A 86 -13.76 -28.56 -11.66
N LYS A 87 -14.98 -29.08 -11.81
CA LYS A 87 -15.25 -30.52 -11.95
C LYS A 87 -14.65 -31.15 -13.21
N ASP A 88 -14.37 -30.32 -14.22
CA ASP A 88 -13.85 -30.72 -15.53
C ASP A 88 -12.35 -30.34 -15.67
N ALA A 89 -11.70 -29.93 -14.56
CA ALA A 89 -10.32 -29.50 -14.55
C ALA A 89 -9.35 -30.68 -14.80
N ASP A 90 -8.34 -30.43 -15.61
CA ASP A 90 -7.28 -31.38 -15.97
C ASP A 90 -5.89 -30.69 -15.89
N GLU A 91 -4.84 -31.37 -16.38
CA GLU A 91 -3.47 -30.84 -16.43
C GLU A 91 -3.31 -29.60 -17.33
N TYR A 92 -4.25 -29.32 -18.23
CA TYR A 92 -4.25 -28.13 -19.10
C TYR A 92 -5.05 -26.98 -18.54
N THR A 93 -5.63 -27.15 -17.35
CA THR A 93 -6.42 -26.12 -16.70
C THR A 93 -5.52 -25.16 -15.91
N GLN A 94 -5.71 -23.87 -16.11
CA GLN A 94 -4.97 -22.80 -15.43
C GLN A 94 -5.91 -21.74 -14.87
N LEU A 95 -5.40 -20.91 -13.97
CA LEU A 95 -6.09 -19.69 -13.55
C LEU A 95 -6.22 -18.75 -14.74
N LYS A 96 -7.42 -18.20 -14.96
CA LYS A 96 -7.64 -17.19 -15.99
C LYS A 96 -6.77 -15.98 -15.72
N GLN A 97 -5.89 -15.66 -16.68
CA GLN A 97 -5.00 -14.53 -16.57
C GLN A 97 -5.76 -13.22 -16.82
N GLY A 98 -5.52 -12.24 -15.97
CA GLY A 98 -5.88 -10.84 -16.16
C GLY A 98 -4.63 -9.97 -16.10
N GLY A 99 -4.77 -8.72 -15.70
CA GLY A 99 -3.64 -7.83 -15.53
C GLY A 99 -2.71 -8.21 -14.38
N PHE A 100 -3.24 -8.95 -13.39
CA PHE A 100 -2.49 -9.31 -12.18
C PHE A 100 -2.70 -10.78 -11.77
N ARG A 101 -1.74 -11.32 -11.02
CA ARG A 101 -1.76 -12.71 -10.54
C ARG A 101 -2.42 -12.81 -9.17
N LEU A 102 -3.46 -13.63 -9.04
CA LEU A 102 -4.20 -13.85 -7.79
C LEU A 102 -3.38 -14.47 -6.66
N THR A 103 -2.28 -15.14 -6.99
CA THR A 103 -1.47 -15.96 -6.07
C THR A 103 -0.14 -15.31 -5.71
N SER A 104 0.12 -14.09 -6.17
CA SER A 104 1.36 -13.38 -5.86
C SER A 104 1.30 -12.71 -4.49
N TYR A 105 2.47 -12.42 -3.89
CA TYR A 105 2.52 -11.72 -2.61
C TYR A 105 1.88 -10.33 -2.67
N GLU A 106 2.00 -9.61 -3.80
CA GLU A 106 1.37 -8.30 -3.99
C GLU A 106 -0.16 -8.42 -3.86
N TRP A 107 -0.71 -9.58 -4.29
CA TRP A 107 -2.14 -9.83 -4.12
C TRP A 107 -2.48 -10.26 -2.69
N GLY A 108 -1.61 -10.95 -1.99
CA GLY A 108 -1.74 -11.17 -0.55
C GLY A 108 -1.81 -9.86 0.24
N VAL A 109 -0.95 -8.89 -0.11
CA VAL A 109 -1.00 -7.51 0.41
C VAL A 109 -2.35 -6.85 0.06
N THR A 110 -2.78 -6.96 -1.20
CA THR A 110 -4.04 -6.37 -1.68
C THR A 110 -5.25 -6.98 -0.95
N TYR A 111 -5.27 -8.29 -0.73
CA TYR A 111 -6.34 -8.93 0.06
C TYR A 111 -6.38 -8.42 1.50
N SER A 112 -5.24 -8.32 2.17
CA SER A 112 -5.16 -7.74 3.52
C SER A 112 -5.64 -6.30 3.56
N ALA A 113 -5.29 -5.50 2.54
CA ALA A 113 -5.73 -4.13 2.40
C ALA A 113 -7.25 -4.01 2.20
N MET A 114 -7.84 -4.87 1.37
CA MET A 114 -9.30 -4.92 1.17
C MET A 114 -10.04 -5.30 2.46
N LEU A 115 -9.50 -6.24 3.26
CA LEU A 115 -10.06 -6.56 4.57
C LEU A 115 -10.01 -5.37 5.53
N ALA A 116 -8.93 -4.59 5.51
CA ALA A 116 -8.82 -3.37 6.30
C ALA A 116 -9.79 -2.28 5.81
N ALA A 117 -9.99 -2.16 4.49
CA ALA A 117 -10.97 -1.26 3.89
C ALA A 117 -12.41 -1.62 4.29
N TYR A 118 -12.77 -2.90 4.25
CA TYR A 118 -14.05 -3.38 4.79
C TYR A 118 -14.22 -3.01 6.26
N ALA A 119 -13.20 -3.26 7.09
CA ALA A 119 -13.27 -2.95 8.52
C ALA A 119 -13.33 -1.44 8.82
N ALA A 120 -12.82 -0.58 7.93
CA ALA A 120 -12.87 0.87 8.10
C ALA A 120 -14.17 1.50 7.58
N THR A 121 -14.75 0.94 6.52
CA THR A 121 -15.87 1.55 5.80
C THR A 121 -17.21 0.82 5.97
N GLY A 122 -17.19 -0.46 6.37
CA GLY A 122 -18.35 -1.34 6.36
C GLY A 122 -18.83 -1.75 4.96
N ASP A 123 -18.15 -1.31 3.89
CA ASP A 123 -18.56 -1.60 2.51
C ASP A 123 -18.21 -3.04 2.13
N GLU A 124 -19.26 -3.84 1.93
CA GLU A 124 -19.16 -5.27 1.63
C GLU A 124 -18.44 -5.58 0.32
N ALA A 125 -18.36 -4.64 -0.61
CA ALA A 125 -17.66 -4.85 -1.88
C ALA A 125 -16.18 -5.23 -1.69
N TYR A 126 -15.52 -4.65 -0.69
CA TYR A 126 -14.14 -5.00 -0.34
C TYR A 126 -14.03 -6.41 0.23
N ARG A 127 -14.94 -6.80 1.13
CA ARG A 127 -15.03 -8.17 1.66
C ARG A 127 -15.28 -9.19 0.55
N ASP A 128 -16.23 -8.90 -0.32
CA ASP A 128 -16.66 -9.81 -1.39
C ASP A 128 -15.56 -10.01 -2.43
N TYR A 129 -14.76 -8.96 -2.68
CA TYR A 129 -13.55 -9.07 -3.50
C TYR A 129 -12.61 -10.15 -2.99
N VAL A 130 -12.30 -10.15 -1.70
CA VAL A 130 -11.40 -11.13 -1.06
C VAL A 130 -12.05 -12.50 -0.99
N SER A 131 -13.29 -12.57 -0.52
CA SER A 131 -13.99 -13.85 -0.29
C SER A 131 -14.08 -14.70 -1.55
N ARG A 132 -14.44 -14.10 -2.68
CA ARG A 132 -14.53 -14.82 -3.98
C ARG A 132 -13.19 -15.42 -4.40
N ARG A 133 -12.08 -14.71 -4.17
CA ARG A 133 -10.75 -15.16 -4.59
C ARG A 133 -10.17 -16.20 -3.63
N HIS A 134 -10.31 -16.00 -2.33
CA HIS A 134 -9.93 -16.99 -1.35
C HIS A 134 -10.72 -18.29 -1.53
N GLN A 135 -12.04 -18.20 -1.81
CA GLN A 135 -12.87 -19.36 -2.10
C GLN A 135 -12.37 -20.12 -3.32
N LEU A 136 -12.08 -19.43 -4.44
CA LEU A 136 -11.50 -20.06 -5.61
C LEU A 136 -10.21 -20.82 -5.27
N LEU A 137 -9.28 -20.21 -4.52
CA LEU A 137 -8.02 -20.86 -4.14
C LEU A 137 -8.25 -22.09 -3.25
N ALA A 138 -9.21 -22.01 -2.32
CA ALA A 138 -9.58 -23.13 -1.47
C ALA A 138 -10.20 -24.30 -2.25
N ASP A 139 -11.03 -23.99 -3.24
CA ASP A 139 -11.74 -25.01 -4.05
C ASP A 139 -10.80 -25.72 -5.01
N ILE A 140 -9.87 -24.99 -5.63
CA ILE A 140 -8.95 -25.60 -6.61
C ILE A 140 -7.84 -26.42 -5.95
N ALA A 141 -7.41 -26.07 -4.76
CA ALA A 141 -6.25 -26.68 -4.10
C ALA A 141 -6.34 -28.22 -3.97
N PRO A 142 -7.45 -28.84 -3.52
CA PRO A 142 -7.52 -30.30 -3.42
C PRO A 142 -7.47 -31.01 -4.78
N VAL A 143 -8.11 -30.44 -5.80
CA VAL A 143 -8.15 -31.01 -7.17
C VAL A 143 -6.75 -31.01 -7.78
N PHE A 144 -6.08 -29.87 -7.75
CA PHE A 144 -4.75 -29.75 -8.35
C PHE A 144 -3.65 -30.43 -7.52
N ARG A 145 -3.80 -30.58 -6.19
CA ARG A 145 -2.92 -31.46 -5.41
C ARG A 145 -3.03 -32.93 -5.84
N GLN A 146 -4.22 -33.39 -6.17
CA GLN A 146 -4.42 -34.76 -6.66
C GLN A 146 -3.73 -34.93 -8.02
N LEU A 147 -3.93 -34.02 -8.97
CA LEU A 147 -3.26 -34.05 -10.27
C LEU A 147 -1.72 -34.04 -10.13
N TYR A 148 -1.20 -33.13 -9.29
CA TYR A 148 0.23 -33.02 -9.03
C TYR A 148 0.83 -34.30 -8.43
N ARG A 149 0.13 -34.94 -7.48
CA ARG A 149 0.54 -36.24 -6.91
C ARG A 149 0.52 -37.39 -7.92
N GLN A 150 -0.27 -37.30 -8.97
CA GLN A 150 -0.32 -38.24 -10.07
C GLN A 150 0.81 -38.01 -11.12
N GLY A 151 1.71 -37.04 -10.86
CA GLY A 151 2.79 -36.68 -11.77
C GLY A 151 2.36 -35.84 -12.97
N LYS A 152 1.16 -35.23 -12.90
CA LYS A 152 0.68 -34.28 -13.92
C LYS A 152 1.33 -32.93 -13.75
N GLU A 153 1.60 -32.25 -14.86
CA GLU A 153 1.98 -30.84 -14.81
C GLU A 153 0.79 -30.00 -14.35
N VAL A 154 1.07 -29.00 -13.51
CA VAL A 154 0.09 -28.07 -12.97
C VAL A 154 0.57 -26.65 -13.25
N ASP A 155 -0.35 -25.77 -13.64
CA ASP A 155 -0.07 -24.33 -13.84
C ASP A 155 0.78 -23.77 -12.70
N VAL A 156 1.79 -22.98 -13.04
CA VAL A 156 2.77 -22.47 -12.07
C VAL A 156 2.13 -21.62 -10.95
N ASN A 157 1.06 -20.87 -11.25
CA ASN A 157 0.39 -20.07 -10.26
C ASN A 157 -0.42 -20.94 -9.28
N ILE A 158 -1.06 -21.99 -9.79
CA ILE A 158 -1.74 -22.99 -8.95
C ILE A 158 -0.73 -23.80 -8.16
N ARG A 159 0.42 -24.17 -8.76
CA ARG A 159 1.48 -24.90 -8.05
C ARG A 159 1.99 -24.13 -6.84
N ARG A 160 2.17 -22.81 -6.95
CA ARG A 160 2.57 -21.95 -5.81
C ARG A 160 1.59 -22.00 -4.63
N VAL A 161 0.32 -22.25 -4.90
CA VAL A 161 -0.71 -22.41 -3.86
C VAL A 161 -0.59 -23.76 -3.14
N ILE A 162 -0.35 -24.84 -3.91
CA ILE A 162 -0.35 -26.20 -3.37
C ILE A 162 1.01 -26.69 -2.90
N ASP A 163 2.09 -26.11 -3.43
CA ASP A 163 3.49 -26.44 -3.14
C ASP A 163 4.37 -25.17 -3.25
N PRO A 164 4.33 -24.29 -2.24
CA PRO A 164 5.09 -23.03 -2.24
C PRO A 164 6.60 -23.31 -2.14
N HIS A 165 7.40 -22.42 -2.75
CA HIS A 165 8.86 -22.56 -2.84
C HIS A 165 9.64 -21.35 -2.29
N ALA A 166 8.93 -20.30 -1.85
CA ALA A 166 9.51 -19.07 -1.31
C ALA A 166 8.53 -18.39 -0.35
N LEU A 167 9.01 -17.51 0.51
CA LEU A 167 8.17 -16.62 1.30
C LEU A 167 7.26 -15.77 0.41
N ASP A 168 7.73 -15.39 -0.78
CA ASP A 168 6.93 -14.66 -1.78
C ASP A 168 5.66 -15.43 -2.21
N ASP A 169 5.71 -16.77 -2.22
CA ASP A 169 4.54 -17.61 -2.54
C ASP A 169 3.62 -17.81 -1.34
N ALA A 170 4.20 -17.94 -0.13
CA ALA A 170 3.48 -18.42 1.04
C ALA A 170 2.98 -17.30 1.97
N GLY A 171 3.79 -16.25 2.19
CA GLY A 171 3.61 -15.37 3.32
C GLY A 171 2.39 -14.47 3.24
N ALA A 172 2.43 -13.42 2.40
CA ALA A 172 1.37 -12.41 2.37
C ALA A 172 -0.01 -12.99 2.03
N VAL A 173 -0.08 -14.00 1.15
CA VAL A 173 -1.34 -14.69 0.82
C VAL A 173 -1.87 -15.44 2.04
N CYS A 174 -1.03 -16.18 2.75
CA CYS A 174 -1.42 -16.86 3.99
C CYS A 174 -1.88 -15.85 5.05
N CYS A 175 -1.14 -14.76 5.25
CA CYS A 175 -1.50 -13.71 6.21
C CYS A 175 -2.92 -13.18 5.95
N SER A 176 -3.26 -12.91 4.68
CA SER A 176 -4.60 -12.46 4.31
C SER A 176 -5.67 -13.50 4.60
N MET A 177 -5.38 -14.79 4.41
CA MET A 177 -6.29 -15.88 4.73
C MET A 177 -6.50 -16.03 6.25
N VAL A 178 -5.44 -15.88 7.04
CA VAL A 178 -5.52 -15.85 8.51
C VAL A 178 -6.38 -14.68 8.97
N LYS A 179 -6.16 -13.49 8.44
CA LYS A 179 -6.98 -12.30 8.76
C LYS A 179 -8.45 -12.51 8.41
N ALA A 180 -8.75 -13.04 7.22
CA ALA A 180 -10.12 -13.36 6.81
C ALA A 180 -10.79 -14.39 7.76
N THR A 181 -10.03 -15.39 8.21
CA THR A 181 -10.51 -16.40 9.18
C THR A 181 -10.80 -15.75 10.54
N LEU A 182 -9.91 -14.88 11.04
CA LEU A 182 -10.10 -14.15 12.30
C LEU A 182 -11.31 -13.21 12.26
N MET A 183 -11.65 -12.70 11.08
CA MET A 183 -12.85 -11.87 10.86
C MET A 183 -14.13 -12.71 10.66
N GLY A 184 -14.04 -14.05 10.67
CA GLY A 184 -15.19 -14.94 10.47
C GLY A 184 -15.71 -14.99 9.03
N LEU A 185 -14.91 -14.55 8.04
CA LEU A 185 -15.36 -14.42 6.65
C LEU A 185 -15.19 -15.69 5.82
N SER A 186 -14.52 -16.72 6.32
CA SER A 186 -14.26 -17.94 5.57
C SER A 186 -14.02 -19.12 6.48
N SER A 187 -14.62 -20.27 6.16
CA SER A 187 -14.57 -21.50 6.99
C SER A 187 -13.65 -22.60 6.44
N ASN A 188 -13.24 -22.51 5.18
CA ASN A 188 -12.53 -23.60 4.47
C ASN A 188 -11.07 -23.28 4.11
N LEU A 189 -10.50 -22.21 4.65
CA LEU A 189 -9.12 -21.79 4.37
C LEU A 189 -8.06 -22.57 5.17
N LYS A 190 -8.45 -23.25 6.23
CA LYS A 190 -7.50 -23.95 7.11
C LYS A 190 -6.49 -24.86 6.38
N PRO A 191 -6.88 -25.71 5.41
CA PRO A 191 -5.91 -26.56 4.71
C PRO A 191 -4.86 -25.79 3.90
N LEU A 192 -5.18 -24.57 3.43
CA LEU A 192 -4.22 -23.69 2.76
C LEU A 192 -3.33 -22.97 3.77
N ILE A 193 -3.92 -22.45 4.84
CA ILE A 193 -3.17 -21.81 5.93
C ILE A 193 -2.15 -22.79 6.51
N ASP A 194 -2.55 -24.03 6.81
CA ASP A 194 -1.65 -25.05 7.33
C ASP A 194 -0.50 -25.36 6.34
N ASN A 195 -0.79 -25.45 5.04
CA ASN A 195 0.21 -25.71 4.01
C ASN A 195 1.24 -24.58 3.89
N TYR A 196 0.79 -23.33 3.90
CA TYR A 196 1.67 -22.17 3.84
C TYR A 196 2.48 -21.98 5.13
N ALA A 197 1.83 -22.15 6.29
CA ALA A 197 2.50 -22.07 7.58
C ALA A 197 3.57 -23.16 7.74
N ASP A 198 3.29 -24.38 7.29
CA ASP A 198 4.28 -25.47 7.26
C ASP A 198 5.51 -25.11 6.43
N TYR A 199 5.30 -24.51 5.24
CA TYR A 199 6.40 -24.04 4.42
C TYR A 199 7.24 -22.99 5.15
N ILE A 200 6.62 -21.93 5.65
CA ILE A 200 7.30 -20.80 6.31
C ILE A 200 8.10 -21.27 7.54
N LEU A 201 7.50 -22.15 8.34
CA LEU A 201 8.07 -22.57 9.62
C LEU A 201 9.15 -23.65 9.48
N HIS A 202 9.01 -24.56 8.49
CA HIS A 202 9.79 -25.79 8.45
C HIS A 202 10.57 -26.02 7.15
N LYS A 203 10.25 -25.33 6.07
CA LYS A 203 10.87 -25.55 4.75
C LYS A 203 11.63 -24.34 4.21
N GLU A 204 11.29 -23.13 4.68
CA GLU A 204 12.00 -21.92 4.24
C GLU A 204 13.47 -21.96 4.65
N TYR A 205 14.34 -21.53 3.73
CA TYR A 205 15.77 -21.48 3.97
C TYR A 205 16.10 -20.46 5.07
N ARG A 206 17.02 -20.87 5.97
CA ARG A 206 17.42 -20.04 7.11
C ARG A 206 18.93 -20.04 7.31
N LEU A 207 19.44 -18.95 7.88
CA LEU A 207 20.80 -18.91 8.42
C LEU A 207 20.93 -19.85 9.63
N SER A 208 22.15 -20.07 10.08
CA SER A 208 22.44 -20.92 11.24
C SER A 208 21.79 -20.51 12.55
N ASP A 209 21.46 -19.20 12.70
CA ASP A 209 20.73 -18.67 13.85
C ASP A 209 19.20 -18.69 13.67
N GLY A 210 18.73 -19.26 12.56
CA GLY A 210 17.32 -19.41 12.24
C GLY A 210 16.70 -18.21 11.53
N THR A 211 17.45 -17.17 11.17
CA THR A 211 16.95 -16.02 10.41
C THR A 211 16.53 -16.45 9.00
N PHE A 212 15.37 -16.00 8.52
CA PHE A 212 14.96 -16.19 7.12
C PHE A 212 16.02 -15.65 6.16
N ALA A 213 16.35 -16.42 5.13
CA ALA A 213 17.37 -16.07 4.19
C ALA A 213 17.09 -16.65 2.79
N ARG A 214 17.87 -16.21 1.81
CA ARG A 214 17.79 -16.68 0.42
C ARG A 214 19.11 -17.27 -0.05
N LEU A 215 19.01 -18.11 -1.06
CA LEU A 215 20.19 -18.64 -1.78
C LEU A 215 20.62 -17.75 -2.95
N ARG A 216 19.92 -16.61 -3.15
CA ARG A 216 20.14 -15.66 -4.25
C ARG A 216 20.20 -14.21 -3.72
N PRO A 217 20.96 -13.31 -4.35
CA PRO A 217 21.86 -13.55 -5.50
C PRO A 217 23.06 -14.41 -5.13
N GLN A 218 23.35 -14.55 -3.84
CA GLN A 218 24.38 -15.41 -3.25
C GLN A 218 23.77 -16.22 -2.11
N LYS A 219 24.39 -17.33 -1.74
CA LYS A 219 24.01 -18.11 -0.57
C LYS A 219 24.10 -17.27 0.70
N ASN A 220 23.21 -17.51 1.64
CA ASN A 220 23.14 -16.80 2.93
C ASN A 220 22.89 -15.28 2.78
N THR A 221 22.02 -14.90 1.86
CA THR A 221 21.57 -13.51 1.69
C THR A 221 20.27 -13.28 2.45
N VAL A 222 20.19 -12.19 3.21
CA VAL A 222 18.97 -11.73 3.88
C VAL A 222 18.45 -10.49 3.14
N TRP A 223 17.23 -10.56 2.63
CA TRP A 223 16.54 -9.43 2.01
C TRP A 223 15.58 -8.82 3.02
N LEU A 224 15.55 -7.51 3.10
CA LEU A 224 14.63 -6.83 4.02
C LEU A 224 13.14 -7.13 3.69
N ASP A 225 12.85 -7.43 2.44
CA ASP A 225 11.52 -7.85 1.96
C ASP A 225 11.02 -9.10 2.72
N ASP A 226 11.88 -10.03 3.03
CA ASP A 226 11.55 -11.29 3.72
C ASP A 226 11.06 -11.06 5.15
N MET A 227 11.42 -9.94 5.75
CA MET A 227 10.84 -9.53 7.02
C MET A 227 9.31 -9.43 6.91
N PHE A 228 8.78 -8.85 5.81
CA PHE A 228 7.34 -8.79 5.59
C PHE A 228 6.79 -10.08 4.98
N MET A 229 7.52 -10.71 4.08
CA MET A 229 6.99 -11.91 3.38
C MET A 229 6.80 -13.11 4.31
N GLY A 230 7.45 -13.16 5.49
CA GLY A 230 7.32 -14.27 6.43
C GLY A 230 6.72 -13.90 7.78
N VAL A 231 7.22 -12.82 8.38
CA VAL A 231 7.02 -12.55 9.81
C VAL A 231 5.57 -12.21 10.21
N PRO A 232 4.81 -11.37 9.45
CA PRO A 232 3.40 -11.12 9.79
C PRO A 232 2.56 -12.39 9.83
N THR A 233 2.76 -13.30 8.88
CA THR A 233 2.04 -14.59 8.88
C THR A 233 2.30 -15.36 10.17
N VAL A 234 3.56 -15.45 10.59
CA VAL A 234 3.93 -16.14 11.84
C VAL A 234 3.26 -15.46 13.03
N ALA A 235 3.28 -14.13 13.13
CA ALA A 235 2.64 -13.40 14.22
C ALA A 235 1.12 -13.63 14.25
N TYR A 236 0.46 -13.58 13.10
CA TYR A 236 -0.98 -13.83 12.99
C TYR A 236 -1.37 -15.28 13.25
N MET A 237 -0.46 -16.25 13.00
CA MET A 237 -0.67 -17.64 13.46
C MET A 237 -0.75 -17.70 14.99
N GLY A 238 0.04 -16.89 15.71
CA GLY A 238 -0.09 -16.75 17.16
C GLY A 238 -1.48 -16.26 17.57
N LYS A 239 -2.02 -15.26 16.87
CA LYS A 239 -3.38 -14.75 17.10
C LYS A 239 -4.46 -15.79 16.78
N LEU A 240 -4.25 -16.59 15.73
CA LEU A 240 -5.21 -17.61 15.29
C LEU A 240 -5.24 -18.83 16.25
N THR A 241 -4.07 -19.26 16.72
CA THR A 241 -3.92 -20.51 17.49
C THR A 241 -3.85 -20.29 19.01
N GLY A 242 -3.47 -19.10 19.46
CA GLY A 242 -3.18 -18.80 20.86
C GLY A 242 -1.83 -19.32 21.34
N GLU A 243 -0.98 -19.89 20.46
CA GLU A 243 0.28 -20.49 20.83
C GLU A 243 1.44 -19.46 20.88
N ALA A 244 2.08 -19.30 22.04
CA ALA A 244 3.16 -18.33 22.28
C ALA A 244 4.35 -18.50 21.33
N LYS A 245 4.67 -19.73 20.92
CA LYS A 245 5.82 -20.04 20.03
C LYS A 245 5.83 -19.20 18.74
N TYR A 246 4.66 -18.85 18.21
CA TYR A 246 4.56 -18.05 16.99
C TYR A 246 4.88 -16.57 17.25
N TYR A 247 4.45 -16.04 18.38
CA TYR A 247 4.81 -14.69 18.80
C TYR A 247 6.31 -14.56 19.09
N ASP A 248 6.87 -15.55 19.80
CA ASP A 248 8.31 -15.61 20.08
C ASP A 248 9.14 -15.66 18.78
N GLU A 249 8.71 -16.50 17.82
CA GLU A 249 9.37 -16.61 16.52
C GLU A 249 9.28 -15.30 15.72
N ALA A 250 8.10 -14.69 15.64
CA ALA A 250 7.91 -13.43 14.92
C ALA A 250 8.77 -12.31 15.50
N ALA A 251 8.74 -12.14 16.83
CA ALA A 251 9.55 -11.15 17.53
C ALA A 251 11.06 -11.41 17.36
N ARG A 252 11.48 -12.66 17.42
CA ARG A 252 12.88 -13.07 17.19
C ARG A 252 13.33 -12.71 15.78
N GLN A 253 12.52 -13.00 14.76
CA GLN A 253 12.84 -12.66 13.37
C GLN A 253 12.99 -11.14 13.20
N VAL A 254 12.04 -10.33 13.70
CA VAL A 254 12.14 -8.86 13.67
C VAL A 254 13.49 -8.39 14.20
N LEU A 255 13.90 -8.87 15.37
CA LEU A 255 15.13 -8.44 16.00
C LEU A 255 16.39 -8.95 15.29
N GLN A 256 16.34 -10.14 14.66
CA GLN A 256 17.44 -10.68 13.86
C GLN A 256 17.64 -9.86 12.57
N PHE A 257 16.56 -9.45 11.90
CA PHE A 257 16.61 -8.54 10.76
C PHE A 257 17.17 -7.18 11.17
N ALA A 258 16.67 -6.62 12.27
CA ALA A 258 17.13 -5.32 12.77
C ALA A 258 18.62 -5.34 13.11
N ARG A 259 19.11 -6.39 13.79
CA ARG A 259 20.55 -6.54 14.13
C ARG A 259 21.46 -6.45 12.90
N ARG A 260 21.01 -6.94 11.74
CA ARG A 260 21.79 -6.98 10.50
C ARG A 260 21.69 -5.73 9.66
N MET A 261 20.52 -5.11 9.63
CA MET A 261 20.22 -4.12 8.59
C MET A 261 19.83 -2.75 9.13
N TRP A 262 19.53 -2.59 10.42
CA TRP A 262 19.21 -1.29 11.01
C TRP A 262 20.45 -0.40 11.09
N VAL A 263 20.30 0.86 10.69
CA VAL A 263 21.34 1.91 10.75
C VAL A 263 20.84 3.00 11.71
N PRO A 264 21.26 2.97 12.98
CA PRO A 264 20.73 3.85 14.03
C PRO A 264 20.88 5.34 13.71
N GLU A 265 22.00 5.73 13.11
CA GLU A 265 22.35 7.12 12.78
C GLU A 265 21.40 7.71 11.72
N LYS A 266 20.87 6.87 10.83
CA LYS A 266 19.92 7.25 9.80
C LYS A 266 18.47 6.95 10.17
N LYS A 267 18.25 6.11 11.17
CA LYS A 267 16.94 5.56 11.54
C LYS A 267 16.25 4.86 10.36
N LEU A 268 17.04 4.16 9.55
CA LEU A 268 16.62 3.45 8.34
C LEU A 268 17.21 2.04 8.30
N PHE A 269 16.58 1.17 7.52
CA PHE A 269 17.12 -0.14 7.20
C PHE A 269 17.88 -0.13 5.87
N ARG A 270 18.96 -0.89 5.80
CA ARG A 270 19.56 -1.31 4.53
C ARG A 270 18.65 -2.32 3.85
N HIS A 271 18.68 -2.38 2.51
CA HIS A 271 17.83 -3.32 1.75
C HIS A 271 18.24 -4.78 1.95
N GLY A 272 19.51 -5.06 2.21
CA GLY A 272 19.97 -6.43 2.33
C GLY A 272 21.28 -6.60 3.08
N TRP A 273 21.57 -7.85 3.38
CA TRP A 273 22.78 -8.29 4.07
C TRP A 273 23.22 -9.63 3.48
N VAL A 274 24.53 -9.82 3.32
CA VAL A 274 25.14 -11.07 2.83
C VAL A 274 26.09 -11.58 3.90
N GLU A 275 25.91 -12.82 4.32
CA GLU A 275 26.83 -13.47 5.26
C GLU A 275 28.20 -13.63 4.62
N ALA A 276 29.25 -13.21 5.34
CA ALA A 276 30.61 -13.39 4.86
C ALA A 276 31.05 -14.84 5.01
N PRO A 277 31.90 -15.33 4.11
CA PRO A 277 32.68 -16.54 4.39
C PRO A 277 33.46 -16.39 5.68
N GLU A 278 33.71 -17.51 6.37
CA GLU A 278 34.45 -17.54 7.64
C GLU A 278 35.76 -16.73 7.54
N GLY A 279 35.98 -15.81 8.48
CA GLY A 279 37.16 -14.95 8.53
C GLY A 279 37.08 -13.63 7.74
N ASN A 280 35.98 -13.33 7.07
CA ASN A 280 35.76 -12.07 6.38
C ASN A 280 34.63 -11.26 7.03
N GLU A 281 34.59 -9.94 6.77
CA GLU A 281 33.47 -9.10 7.18
C GLU A 281 32.26 -9.35 6.27
N ALA A 282 31.05 -9.35 6.86
CA ALA A 282 29.81 -9.44 6.11
C ALA A 282 29.66 -8.26 5.16
N PHE A 283 29.40 -8.55 3.90
CA PHE A 283 29.09 -7.52 2.91
C PHE A 283 27.60 -7.22 2.94
N HIS A 284 27.26 -5.93 2.94
CA HIS A 284 25.89 -5.49 2.85
C HIS A 284 25.82 -4.23 1.99
N PRO A 285 24.90 -4.18 1.00
CA PRO A 285 24.65 -2.97 0.25
C PRO A 285 24.17 -1.85 1.18
N THR A 286 24.74 -0.67 1.05
CA THR A 286 24.43 0.49 1.91
C THR A 286 23.21 1.29 1.41
N PHE A 287 22.33 0.68 0.61
CA PHE A 287 21.19 1.35 0.00
C PHE A 287 19.94 1.26 0.88
N HIS A 288 19.29 2.39 1.07
CA HIS A 288 18.03 2.52 1.79
C HIS A 288 16.88 2.60 0.78
N TRP A 289 16.55 1.46 0.15
CA TRP A 289 15.49 1.41 -0.83
C TRP A 289 14.12 1.65 -0.16
N GLY A 290 13.31 2.58 -0.76
CA GLY A 290 12.06 3.05 -0.17
C GLY A 290 11.08 1.92 0.12
N ARG A 291 10.75 1.08 -0.87
CA ARG A 291 9.79 -0.01 -0.66
C ARG A 291 10.27 -1.07 0.33
N ALA A 292 11.58 -1.37 0.39
CA ALA A 292 12.09 -2.30 1.39
C ALA A 292 11.93 -1.74 2.82
N ASN A 293 12.23 -0.46 3.04
CA ASN A 293 11.92 0.22 4.31
C ASN A 293 10.41 0.24 4.58
N GLY A 294 9.58 0.34 3.52
CA GLY A 294 8.14 0.15 3.62
C GLY A 294 7.75 -1.22 4.16
N TRP A 295 8.34 -2.28 3.62
CA TRP A 295 8.10 -3.63 4.13
C TRP A 295 8.52 -3.79 5.59
N ALA A 296 9.62 -3.16 6.00
CA ALA A 296 10.08 -3.22 7.38
C ALA A 296 9.10 -2.53 8.34
N ILE A 297 8.70 -1.28 8.09
CA ILE A 297 7.75 -0.58 8.99
C ILE A 297 6.38 -1.25 8.98
N LEU A 298 5.94 -1.78 7.84
CA LEU A 298 4.69 -2.54 7.72
C LEU A 298 4.75 -3.82 8.59
N THR A 299 5.88 -4.53 8.58
CA THR A 299 6.08 -5.69 9.47
C THR A 299 5.99 -5.29 10.94
N LEU A 300 6.61 -4.17 11.31
CA LEU A 300 6.54 -3.69 12.69
C LEU A 300 5.11 -3.38 13.13
N CYS A 301 4.31 -2.75 12.26
CA CYS A 301 2.89 -2.51 12.51
C CYS A 301 2.12 -3.83 12.68
N GLU A 302 2.24 -4.73 11.71
CA GLU A 302 1.51 -6.00 11.69
C GLU A 302 1.83 -6.90 12.90
N VAL A 303 3.11 -6.93 13.32
CA VAL A 303 3.53 -7.69 14.50
C VAL A 303 2.99 -7.05 15.78
N LEU A 304 3.08 -5.72 15.92
CA LEU A 304 2.59 -5.01 17.10
C LEU A 304 1.07 -5.09 17.25
N ASP A 305 0.31 -5.25 16.15
CA ASP A 305 -1.14 -5.42 16.20
C ASP A 305 -1.58 -6.69 16.94
N VAL A 306 -0.75 -7.74 16.89
CA VAL A 306 -1.11 -9.05 17.43
C VAL A 306 -0.22 -9.54 18.56
N LEU A 307 0.99 -8.99 18.69
CA LEU A 307 1.92 -9.36 19.75
C LEU A 307 1.31 -9.00 21.12
N PRO A 308 1.22 -9.91 22.09
CA PRO A 308 0.68 -9.63 23.41
C PRO A 308 1.33 -8.40 24.07
N ALA A 309 0.52 -7.65 24.83
CA ALA A 309 0.99 -6.41 25.46
C ALA A 309 2.15 -6.64 26.46
N ASP A 310 2.16 -7.81 27.11
CA ASP A 310 3.15 -8.25 28.07
C ASP A 310 4.31 -9.06 27.47
N HIS A 311 4.34 -9.20 26.12
CA HIS A 311 5.44 -9.93 25.47
C HIS A 311 6.79 -9.24 25.71
N PRO A 312 7.84 -9.96 26.17
CA PRO A 312 9.10 -9.36 26.62
C PRO A 312 9.79 -8.47 25.58
N GLN A 313 9.67 -8.79 24.29
CA GLN A 313 10.33 -8.08 23.20
C GLN A 313 9.47 -6.94 22.61
N ARG A 314 8.20 -6.82 23.02
CA ARG A 314 7.30 -5.77 22.52
C ARG A 314 7.83 -4.35 22.69
N PRO A 315 8.39 -3.96 23.87
CA PRO A 315 8.94 -2.61 24.05
C PRO A 315 10.08 -2.28 23.07
N GLN A 316 10.94 -3.24 22.77
CA GLN A 316 12.04 -3.06 21.82
C GLN A 316 11.55 -2.91 20.40
N ILE A 317 10.55 -3.70 19.99
CA ILE A 317 9.93 -3.62 18.64
C ILE A 317 9.19 -2.29 18.49
N LEU A 318 8.47 -1.83 19.51
CA LEU A 318 7.81 -0.52 19.51
C LEU A 318 8.81 0.64 19.44
N ALA A 319 9.94 0.55 20.16
CA ALA A 319 10.99 1.56 20.09
C ALA A 319 11.62 1.62 18.69
N LEU A 320 11.80 0.46 18.03
CA LEU A 320 12.28 0.39 16.66
C LEU A 320 11.30 1.03 15.66
N LEU A 321 9.99 0.77 15.81
CA LEU A 321 8.95 1.41 15.01
C LEU A 321 9.00 2.93 15.14
N ARG A 322 9.08 3.44 16.37
CA ARG A 322 9.13 4.89 16.64
C ARG A 322 10.33 5.56 15.98
N GLN A 323 11.51 4.99 16.14
CA GLN A 323 12.73 5.50 15.52
C GLN A 323 12.66 5.44 13.99
N HIS A 324 12.10 4.35 13.43
CA HIS A 324 11.95 4.22 11.98
C HIS A 324 10.96 5.26 11.44
N ALA A 325 9.83 5.49 12.13
CA ALA A 325 8.88 6.54 11.76
C ALA A 325 9.52 7.93 11.75
N GLU A 326 10.37 8.25 12.75
CA GLU A 326 11.13 9.50 12.78
C GLU A 326 12.09 9.64 11.59
N GLY A 327 12.83 8.58 11.26
CA GLY A 327 13.76 8.58 10.12
C GLY A 327 13.03 8.76 8.79
N LEU A 328 11.89 8.11 8.61
CA LEU A 328 11.05 8.25 7.43
C LEU A 328 10.44 9.65 7.33
N ALA A 329 9.85 10.17 8.41
CA ALA A 329 9.25 11.51 8.41
C ALA A 329 10.25 12.61 8.05
N ALA A 330 11.50 12.49 8.50
CA ALA A 330 12.57 13.44 8.18
C ALA A 330 12.97 13.47 6.69
N LEU A 331 12.59 12.46 5.92
CA LEU A 331 12.93 12.31 4.49
C LEU A 331 11.72 12.47 3.56
N GLN A 332 10.56 12.89 4.09
CA GLN A 332 9.41 13.17 3.26
C GLN A 332 9.68 14.38 2.35
N HIS A 333 9.45 14.23 1.07
CA HIS A 333 9.49 15.33 0.12
C HIS A 333 8.30 16.29 0.35
N HIS A 334 8.45 17.57 -0.01
CA HIS A 334 7.43 18.60 0.26
C HIS A 334 6.06 18.34 -0.39
N ASP A 335 5.97 17.50 -1.40
CA ASP A 335 4.72 17.06 -2.04
C ASP A 335 4.23 15.69 -1.55
N GLY A 336 4.75 15.22 -0.42
CA GLY A 336 4.25 14.07 0.32
C GLY A 336 4.87 12.73 -0.07
N PHE A 337 5.65 12.67 -1.13
CA PHE A 337 6.32 11.44 -1.56
C PHE A 337 7.62 11.15 -0.81
N TRP A 338 8.17 9.96 -1.09
CA TRP A 338 9.55 9.58 -0.78
C TRP A 338 10.27 9.16 -2.05
N HIS A 339 11.58 9.37 -2.05
CA HIS A 339 12.45 8.96 -3.14
C HIS A 339 12.65 7.44 -3.20
N GLN A 340 12.94 6.93 -4.40
CA GLN A 340 13.24 5.52 -4.66
C GLN A 340 14.36 5.00 -3.74
N LEU A 341 15.42 5.76 -3.56
CA LEU A 341 16.40 5.60 -2.48
C LEU A 341 16.21 6.75 -1.49
N LEU A 342 15.88 6.44 -0.25
CA LEU A 342 15.39 7.41 0.73
C LEU A 342 16.35 8.57 0.99
N ASP A 343 17.63 8.30 1.06
CA ASP A 343 18.69 9.27 1.31
C ASP A 343 19.37 9.80 0.03
N ARG A 344 18.71 9.60 -1.14
CA ARG A 344 19.20 10.04 -2.46
C ARG A 344 18.12 10.84 -3.17
N PRO A 345 18.07 12.17 -2.93
CA PRO A 345 17.08 13.06 -3.53
C PRO A 345 17.24 13.24 -5.05
N ASP A 346 18.30 12.73 -5.64
CA ASP A 346 18.53 12.62 -7.07
C ASP A 346 17.81 11.42 -7.73
N THR A 347 17.16 10.56 -6.94
CA THR A 347 16.31 9.47 -7.46
C THR A 347 14.85 9.92 -7.56
N TYR A 348 14.05 9.22 -8.37
CA TYR A 348 12.64 9.59 -8.57
C TYR A 348 11.80 9.38 -7.30
N LEU A 349 10.68 10.11 -7.23
CA LEU A 349 9.66 9.93 -6.20
C LEU A 349 8.81 8.69 -6.52
N GLU A 350 8.48 7.86 -5.52
CA GLU A 350 7.92 6.53 -5.75
C GLU A 350 6.62 6.30 -4.98
N THR A 351 5.57 5.85 -5.68
CA THR A 351 4.22 5.80 -5.11
C THR A 351 4.01 4.62 -4.16
N SER A 352 4.57 3.43 -4.41
CA SER A 352 4.27 2.26 -3.56
C SER A 352 4.86 2.39 -2.16
N ALA A 353 6.09 2.89 -2.05
CA ALA A 353 6.72 3.20 -0.76
C ALA A 353 5.93 4.29 -0.02
N THR A 354 5.55 5.35 -0.74
CA THR A 354 4.73 6.44 -0.19
C THR A 354 3.41 5.92 0.37
N ALA A 355 2.73 5.03 -0.34
CA ALA A 355 1.47 4.44 0.11
C ALA A 355 1.63 3.57 1.36
N ILE A 356 2.71 2.77 1.43
CA ILE A 356 3.02 1.97 2.63
C ILE A 356 3.29 2.91 3.81
N TYR A 357 4.04 3.99 3.63
CA TYR A 357 4.32 4.94 4.71
C TYR A 357 3.07 5.70 5.15
N ALA A 358 2.23 6.13 4.22
CA ALA A 358 0.93 6.74 4.54
C ALA A 358 0.09 5.83 5.45
N TYR A 359 0.00 4.54 5.09
CA TYR A 359 -0.66 3.55 5.93
C TYR A 359 0.00 3.41 7.30
N CYS A 360 1.30 3.11 7.34
CA CYS A 360 1.97 2.77 8.59
C CYS A 360 2.01 3.94 9.59
N LEU A 361 2.21 5.18 9.11
CA LEU A 361 2.21 6.36 9.96
C LEU A 361 0.81 6.66 10.49
N ALA A 362 -0.22 6.62 9.63
CA ALA A 362 -1.61 6.79 10.06
C ALA A 362 -2.00 5.70 11.07
N HIS A 363 -1.63 4.45 10.81
CA HIS A 363 -1.90 3.31 11.68
C HIS A 363 -1.22 3.48 13.05
N ALA A 364 0.06 3.80 13.07
CA ALA A 364 0.81 4.00 14.31
C ALA A 364 0.26 5.17 15.15
N VAL A 365 -0.23 6.23 14.51
CA VAL A 365 -0.98 7.32 15.17
C VAL A 365 -2.29 6.81 15.75
N ASN A 366 -3.09 6.07 14.96
CA ASN A 366 -4.38 5.53 15.38
C ASN A 366 -4.27 4.53 16.55
N GLN A 367 -3.14 3.85 16.67
CA GLN A 367 -2.81 2.94 17.77
C GLN A 367 -2.18 3.65 18.98
N GLY A 368 -1.90 4.96 18.90
CA GLY A 368 -1.23 5.70 19.95
C GLY A 368 0.25 5.33 20.13
N TRP A 369 0.87 4.71 19.12
CA TRP A 369 2.28 4.33 19.18
C TRP A 369 3.21 5.50 18.90
N ILE A 370 2.78 6.46 18.08
CA ILE A 370 3.46 7.72 17.77
C ILE A 370 2.50 8.91 17.92
N ASP A 371 3.07 10.08 18.08
CA ASP A 371 2.31 11.32 18.34
C ASP A 371 1.55 11.80 17.08
N ALA A 372 0.25 12.09 17.24
CA ALA A 372 -0.62 12.54 16.15
C ALA A 372 -0.22 13.90 15.59
N LYS A 373 0.25 14.83 16.45
CA LYS A 373 0.61 16.19 16.02
C LYS A 373 1.90 16.20 15.20
N ALA A 374 2.81 15.26 15.49
CA ALA A 374 4.07 15.13 14.77
C ALA A 374 3.93 14.34 13.44
N PHE A 375 3.17 13.24 13.45
CA PHE A 375 3.15 12.30 12.33
C PHE A 375 1.85 12.32 11.53
N GLY A 376 0.77 12.84 12.07
CA GLY A 376 -0.51 12.95 11.37
C GLY A 376 -0.42 13.81 10.11
N PRO A 377 0.20 15.00 10.13
CA PRO A 377 0.41 15.80 8.92
C PRO A 377 1.23 15.09 7.88
N VAL A 378 2.26 14.32 8.28
CA VAL A 378 3.09 13.49 7.39
C VAL A 378 2.24 12.43 6.69
N ALA A 379 1.39 11.72 7.45
CA ALA A 379 0.50 10.70 6.91
C ALA A 379 -0.55 11.28 5.94
N LEU A 380 -1.16 12.42 6.26
CA LEU A 380 -2.14 13.07 5.39
C LEU A 380 -1.52 13.61 4.10
N LEU A 381 -0.34 14.22 4.18
CA LEU A 381 0.36 14.70 2.98
C LEU A 381 0.76 13.52 2.07
N ALA A 382 1.24 12.41 2.66
CA ALA A 382 1.50 11.17 1.93
C ALA A 382 0.23 10.61 1.26
N TRP A 383 -0.91 10.65 1.94
CA TRP A 383 -2.18 10.26 1.34
C TRP A 383 -2.55 11.11 0.12
N HIS A 384 -2.39 12.43 0.20
CA HIS A 384 -2.64 13.32 -0.93
C HIS A 384 -1.77 12.98 -2.14
N ALA A 385 -0.50 12.64 -1.91
CA ALA A 385 0.41 12.18 -2.95
C ALA A 385 -0.08 10.87 -3.59
N VAL A 386 -0.51 9.90 -2.78
CA VAL A 386 -1.06 8.62 -3.24
C VAL A 386 -2.37 8.83 -4.02
N ALA A 387 -3.29 9.62 -3.48
CA ALA A 387 -4.58 9.91 -4.11
C ALA A 387 -4.40 10.59 -5.48
N GLY A 388 -3.44 11.51 -5.59
CA GLY A 388 -3.06 12.18 -6.83
C GLY A 388 -2.38 11.25 -7.86
N SER A 389 -1.89 10.09 -7.41
CA SER A 389 -1.30 9.05 -8.27
C SER A 389 -2.31 8.02 -8.75
N VAL A 390 -3.56 8.08 -8.30
CA VAL A 390 -4.65 7.21 -8.78
C VAL A 390 -5.40 7.91 -9.90
N ASN A 391 -5.24 7.44 -11.14
CA ASN A 391 -5.90 8.02 -12.29
C ASN A 391 -7.42 7.70 -12.34
N ASP A 392 -8.13 8.28 -13.33
CA ASP A 392 -9.58 8.12 -13.45
C ASP A 392 -10.04 6.68 -13.71
N ARG A 393 -9.16 5.82 -14.22
CA ARG A 393 -9.44 4.38 -14.39
C ARG A 393 -9.25 3.58 -13.11
N GLY A 394 -8.67 4.18 -12.07
CA GLY A 394 -8.30 3.49 -10.83
C GLY A 394 -6.92 2.83 -10.86
N GLN A 395 -6.10 3.13 -11.86
CA GLN A 395 -4.72 2.66 -11.93
C GLN A 395 -3.83 3.51 -11.02
N VAL A 396 -2.95 2.85 -10.27
CA VAL A 396 -1.95 3.51 -9.43
C VAL A 396 -0.68 3.72 -10.26
N GLU A 397 -0.36 4.98 -10.52
CA GLU A 397 0.75 5.38 -11.37
C GLU A 397 2.04 5.57 -10.58
N ASN A 398 3.16 5.69 -11.29
CA ASN A 398 4.50 5.94 -10.74
C ASN A 398 4.94 4.90 -9.69
N VAL A 399 4.57 3.65 -9.92
CA VAL A 399 4.93 2.51 -9.05
C VAL A 399 6.15 1.79 -9.61
N CYS A 400 7.19 1.67 -8.82
CA CYS A 400 8.38 0.89 -9.16
C CYS A 400 8.02 -0.59 -9.35
N VAL A 401 8.47 -1.17 -10.47
CA VAL A 401 8.30 -2.61 -10.75
C VAL A 401 8.98 -3.49 -9.70
N GLY A 402 8.76 -4.79 -9.75
CA GLY A 402 9.44 -5.77 -8.91
C GLY A 402 10.96 -5.57 -8.95
N THR A 403 11.59 -5.49 -7.78
CA THR A 403 13.00 -5.11 -7.63
C THR A 403 13.67 -6.03 -6.63
N GLY A 404 14.75 -6.63 -7.03
CA GLY A 404 15.62 -7.42 -6.15
C GLY A 404 16.61 -6.57 -5.38
N MET A 405 17.42 -7.23 -4.53
CA MET A 405 18.52 -6.59 -3.83
C MET A 405 19.63 -6.22 -4.82
N GLY A 406 19.95 -4.93 -4.90
CA GLY A 406 20.97 -4.39 -5.80
C GLY A 406 22.29 -4.09 -5.07
N PHE A 407 23.39 -4.10 -5.82
CA PHE A 407 24.74 -3.84 -5.31
C PHE A 407 25.31 -2.49 -5.74
N ASP A 408 24.55 -1.72 -6.49
CA ASP A 408 24.90 -0.35 -6.88
C ASP A 408 23.66 0.57 -6.92
N ALA A 409 23.88 1.88 -6.82
CA ALA A 409 22.81 2.86 -6.78
C ALA A 409 22.05 2.95 -8.12
N ALA A 410 22.74 2.76 -9.24
CA ALA A 410 22.11 2.85 -10.55
C ALA A 410 21.08 1.74 -10.75
N PHE A 411 21.33 0.54 -10.22
CA PHE A 411 20.33 -0.55 -10.25
C PHE A 411 18.97 -0.10 -9.72
N TYR A 412 18.94 0.67 -8.62
CA TYR A 412 17.69 1.18 -8.06
C TYR A 412 17.17 2.40 -8.83
N ALA A 413 18.04 3.35 -9.16
CA ALA A 413 17.67 4.59 -9.82
C ALA A 413 17.08 4.38 -11.23
N TYR A 414 17.50 3.32 -11.92
CA TYR A 414 17.02 2.97 -13.26
C TYR A 414 15.87 1.94 -13.27
N ARG A 415 15.36 1.52 -12.11
CA ARG A 415 14.16 0.66 -12.09
C ARG A 415 12.98 1.41 -12.71
N PRO A 416 12.30 0.82 -13.71
CA PRO A 416 11.15 1.48 -14.33
C PRO A 416 9.96 1.59 -13.38
N VAL A 417 9.11 2.58 -13.63
CA VAL A 417 7.80 2.73 -13.00
C VAL A 417 6.71 2.42 -14.00
N HIS A 418 5.62 1.80 -13.54
CA HIS A 418 4.51 1.44 -14.41
C HIS A 418 3.20 1.27 -13.64
N ALA A 419 2.06 1.64 -14.24
CA ALA A 419 0.75 1.42 -13.66
C ALA A 419 0.36 -0.06 -13.52
N MET A 420 1.00 -0.97 -14.29
CA MET A 420 0.83 -2.42 -14.13
C MET A 420 1.80 -3.03 -13.09
N ALA A 421 2.57 -2.22 -12.38
CA ALA A 421 3.34 -2.69 -11.24
C ALA A 421 2.41 -2.95 -10.05
N ALA A 422 2.28 -4.22 -9.66
CA ALA A 422 1.27 -4.71 -8.71
C ALA A 422 1.40 -4.11 -7.29
N HIS A 423 2.57 -3.60 -6.94
CA HIS A 423 2.92 -3.11 -5.61
C HIS A 423 2.18 -1.84 -5.14
N GLY A 424 1.52 -1.11 -6.05
CA GLY A 424 0.82 0.13 -5.70
C GLY A 424 -0.58 -0.08 -5.15
N TYR A 425 -1.28 -1.12 -5.58
CA TYR A 425 -2.72 -1.27 -5.38
C TYR A 425 -3.13 -1.59 -3.94
N GLY A 426 -2.54 -2.62 -3.37
CA GLY A 426 -2.76 -2.97 -1.97
C GLY A 426 -2.41 -1.83 -1.02
N PRO A 427 -1.20 -1.27 -1.08
CA PRO A 427 -0.81 -0.15 -0.25
C PRO A 427 -1.71 1.09 -0.39
N ALA A 428 -2.17 1.44 -1.60
CA ALA A 428 -3.08 2.58 -1.80
C ALA A 428 -4.44 2.38 -1.10
N ILE A 429 -5.02 1.18 -1.19
CA ILE A 429 -6.25 0.81 -0.46
C ILE A 429 -6.00 0.84 1.06
N TRP A 430 -4.88 0.31 1.51
CA TRP A 430 -4.53 0.26 2.93
C TRP A 430 -4.35 1.66 3.52
N ALA A 431 -3.63 2.53 2.80
CA ALA A 431 -3.45 3.93 3.18
C ALA A 431 -4.81 4.64 3.32
N GLY A 432 -5.70 4.50 2.34
CA GLY A 432 -7.03 5.10 2.39
C GLY A 432 -7.87 4.59 3.57
N ALA A 433 -7.86 3.28 3.83
CA ALA A 433 -8.58 2.70 4.96
C ALA A 433 -8.11 3.26 6.30
N GLU A 434 -6.81 3.42 6.48
CA GLU A 434 -6.26 3.90 7.74
C GLU A 434 -6.37 5.42 7.90
N VAL A 435 -6.35 6.16 6.78
CA VAL A 435 -6.64 7.60 6.77
C VAL A 435 -8.11 7.86 7.15
N ILE A 436 -9.07 7.06 6.68
CA ILE A 436 -10.47 7.15 7.15
C ILE A 436 -10.53 7.00 8.68
N ARG A 437 -9.84 6.01 9.24
CA ARG A 437 -9.76 5.84 10.71
C ARG A 437 -9.07 7.00 11.41
N LEU A 438 -8.04 7.58 10.79
CA LEU A 438 -7.34 8.76 11.30
C LEU A 438 -8.28 9.97 11.39
N LEU A 439 -9.08 10.20 10.35
CA LEU A 439 -10.08 11.28 10.32
C LEU A 439 -11.13 11.11 11.42
N GLN A 440 -11.58 9.87 11.64
CA GLN A 440 -12.60 9.54 12.66
C GLN A 440 -12.09 9.64 14.11
N LYS A 441 -10.80 9.33 14.34
CA LYS A 441 -10.24 9.23 15.68
C LYS A 441 -9.52 10.50 16.14
N GLN A 442 -8.91 11.23 15.22
CA GLN A 442 -7.96 12.30 15.54
C GLN A 442 -8.45 13.69 15.11
N HIS A 443 -9.65 13.77 14.56
CA HIS A 443 -10.38 15.01 14.21
C HIS A 443 -9.51 16.14 13.63
N PRO A 444 -8.69 15.87 12.58
CA PRO A 444 -7.78 16.89 12.06
C PRO A 444 -8.52 18.08 11.47
N LYS A 445 -7.98 19.28 11.65
CA LYS A 445 -8.47 20.53 11.08
C LYS A 445 -7.32 21.34 10.53
N LEU A 446 -7.54 21.97 9.39
CA LEU A 446 -6.59 22.92 8.80
C LEU A 446 -6.86 24.31 9.35
N ASN A 447 -5.81 24.99 9.79
CA ASN A 447 -5.83 26.42 10.16
C ASN A 447 -4.72 27.19 9.43
N ASP A 448 -4.46 28.42 9.82
CA ASP A 448 -3.43 29.29 9.21
C ASP A 448 -1.98 28.92 9.62
N SER A 449 -1.80 27.93 10.45
CA SER A 449 -0.47 27.45 10.89
C SER A 449 -0.14 26.07 10.35
N ALA A 450 -1.10 25.12 10.38
CA ALA A 450 -0.88 23.73 9.98
C ALA A 450 -2.19 22.92 10.00
N VAL A 451 -2.10 21.64 9.67
CA VAL A 451 -3.11 20.63 10.04
C VAL A 451 -2.92 20.29 11.52
N GLN A 452 -3.91 20.63 12.33
CA GLN A 452 -3.93 20.35 13.76
C GLN A 452 -4.78 19.11 14.06
N PHE A 453 -4.43 18.38 15.12
CA PHE A 453 -5.12 17.15 15.54
C PHE A 453 -5.71 17.37 16.94
N TYR A 454 -6.95 16.89 17.15
CA TYR A 454 -7.74 17.10 18.35
C TYR A 454 -8.24 15.79 18.92
N ASP A 455 -8.33 15.70 20.25
CA ASP A 455 -8.86 14.52 20.95
C ASP A 455 -10.38 14.39 20.82
N GLU A 456 -11.07 15.50 20.48
CA GLU A 456 -12.52 15.58 20.33
C GLU A 456 -12.87 16.36 19.04
N GLU A 457 -14.08 16.13 18.53
CA GLU A 457 -14.54 16.85 17.36
C GLU A 457 -14.74 18.35 17.67
N VAL A 458 -13.99 19.19 16.98
CA VAL A 458 -14.11 20.64 17.05
C VAL A 458 -15.15 21.13 16.04
N PRO A 459 -16.12 21.99 16.41
CA PRO A 459 -17.10 22.52 15.48
C PRO A 459 -16.45 23.13 14.25
N THR A 460 -16.90 22.72 13.07
CA THR A 460 -16.31 23.11 11.77
C THR A 460 -16.48 24.57 11.41
N ASN A 461 -17.46 25.25 12.02
CA ASN A 461 -17.82 26.65 11.76
C ASN A 461 -17.19 27.64 12.74
N GLN A 462 -16.33 27.17 13.65
CA GLN A 462 -15.50 28.07 14.46
C GLN A 462 -14.12 28.14 13.82
N PRO A 463 -13.75 29.26 13.18
CA PRO A 463 -12.38 29.44 12.76
C PRO A 463 -11.50 29.46 14.01
N ILE A 464 -10.48 28.61 14.02
CA ILE A 464 -9.47 28.57 15.10
C ILE A 464 -8.75 29.92 15.18
N PHE A 465 -8.71 30.63 14.05
CA PHE A 465 -8.25 32.03 13.98
C PHE A 465 -9.31 32.88 13.29
N ASN A 466 -9.56 34.06 13.85
CA ASN A 466 -10.31 35.08 13.14
C ASN A 466 -9.34 35.89 12.27
N TYR A 467 -9.83 36.24 11.11
CA TYR A 467 -9.12 37.08 10.16
C TYR A 467 -8.74 38.47 10.76
N ASP A 468 -9.49 38.97 11.71
CA ASP A 468 -9.24 40.22 12.41
C ASP A 468 -8.25 40.10 13.60
N GLY A 469 -7.56 38.98 13.72
CA GLY A 469 -6.55 38.73 14.77
C GLY A 469 -7.12 38.47 16.16
N GLN A 470 -8.44 38.30 16.29
CA GLN A 470 -9.05 37.91 17.55
C GLN A 470 -9.12 36.39 17.65
N ILE A 471 -8.43 35.83 18.62
CA ILE A 471 -8.58 34.41 18.95
C ILE A 471 -9.93 34.25 19.65
N ARG A 472 -10.83 33.48 19.02
CA ARG A 472 -12.05 33.00 19.67
C ARG A 472 -11.87 31.52 19.97
N TYR A 473 -11.75 31.23 21.25
CA TYR A 473 -11.75 29.87 21.78
C TYR A 473 -13.18 29.34 21.88
#